data_dcc60967b0d7ecd095cee3f1af58b008
#
_entry.id   dcc60967b0d7ecd095cee3f1af58b008
#
_cell.length_a   1.000
_cell.length_b   1.000
_cell.length_c   1.000
_cell.angle_alpha   90.00
_cell.angle_beta   90.00
_cell.angle_gamma   90.00
#
_symmetry.space_group_name_H-M   'P 1'
#
loop_
_entity.id
_entity.type
_entity.pdbx_description
1 polymer ?
#
loop_
_entity_poly.entity_id
_entity_poly.type
_entity_poly.pdbx_seq_one_letter_code
_entity_poly.pdbx_strand_id
1 'polypeptide(L)'
;MIMKRYFLIASFVFLGWAISSPMVAQKFSIAYIDMQYILKNLPQYETANEQLNMISKRWQKDIDAAQQQAKILVSNYQTEQIFLSQDMKQKREEEILAKEQEVLELKRKYFGQDGEWYKKREALLKPIQDEIYNAIQDIANEKRYDVVKDRSSDPSLIYMSSKLDISDQVLEKLGAK
;
A
#
# COMPACT_ATOMS: atom_id res chain seq x y z
N MET A 1 15.77 -78.79 -20.89
CA MET A 1 14.92 -78.19 -19.86
C MET A 1 15.59 -77.06 -19.09
N ILE A 2 16.89 -76.93 -19.17
CA ILE A 2 17.73 -75.91 -18.41
C ILE A 2 17.73 -74.53 -19.12
N MET A 3 17.77 -74.47 -20.47
CA MET A 3 17.84 -73.21 -21.21
C MET A 3 16.62 -72.29 -21.08
N LYS A 4 15.41 -72.85 -20.85
CA LYS A 4 14.17 -72.03 -20.66
C LYS A 4 14.16 -71.27 -19.31
N ARG A 5 14.88 -71.76 -18.28
CA ARG A 5 14.95 -71.08 -16.97
C ARG A 5 15.83 -69.87 -16.99
N TYR A 6 16.88 -69.85 -17.79
CA TYR A 6 17.79 -68.69 -17.91
C TYR A 6 17.15 -67.57 -18.77
N PHE A 7 16.28 -67.91 -19.71
CA PHE A 7 15.57 -66.93 -20.52
C PHE A 7 14.51 -66.14 -19.71
N LEU A 8 13.87 -66.76 -18.73
CA LEU A 8 12.93 -66.11 -17.81
C LEU A 8 13.62 -65.22 -16.80
N ILE A 9 14.80 -65.54 -16.33
CA ILE A 9 15.59 -64.72 -15.38
C ILE A 9 16.18 -63.50 -16.10
N ALA A 10 16.66 -63.64 -17.34
CA ALA A 10 17.18 -62.51 -18.14
C ALA A 10 16.06 -61.50 -18.49
N SER A 11 14.80 -61.99 -18.72
CA SER A 11 13.65 -61.12 -19.00
C SER A 11 13.22 -60.28 -17.79
N PHE A 12 13.40 -60.76 -16.55
CA PHE A 12 13.05 -60.07 -15.33
C PHE A 12 14.06 -58.97 -14.94
N VAL A 13 15.34 -59.18 -15.28
CA VAL A 13 16.41 -58.17 -15.03
C VAL A 13 16.32 -56.99 -16.03
N PHE A 14 15.84 -57.23 -17.25
CA PHE A 14 15.67 -56.15 -18.23
C PHE A 14 14.40 -55.29 -17.98
N LEU A 15 13.39 -55.78 -17.26
CA LEU A 15 12.18 -55.05 -16.92
C LEU A 15 12.38 -54.07 -15.75
N GLY A 16 13.43 -54.25 -14.94
CA GLY A 16 13.77 -53.38 -13.78
C GLY A 16 14.47 -52.08 -14.14
N TRP A 17 15.03 -51.95 -15.35
CA TRP A 17 15.80 -50.76 -15.75
C TRP A 17 14.97 -49.67 -16.46
N ALA A 18 13.71 -49.94 -16.77
CA ALA A 18 12.86 -49.04 -17.56
C ALA A 18 12.03 -48.02 -16.72
N ILE A 19 12.15 -48.01 -15.36
CA ILE A 19 11.29 -47.19 -14.49
C ILE A 19 12.10 -46.20 -13.66
N SER A 20 13.31 -45.83 -14.05
CA SER A 20 13.98 -44.66 -13.51
C SER A 20 13.62 -43.43 -14.37
N SER A 21 12.36 -43.01 -14.34
CA SER A 21 11.99 -41.67 -14.78
C SER A 21 12.75 -40.70 -13.89
N PRO A 22 13.56 -39.77 -14.45
CA PRO A 22 14.17 -38.74 -13.64
C PRO A 22 13.02 -37.94 -13.02
N MET A 23 12.88 -38.07 -11.70
CA MET A 23 11.98 -37.24 -10.93
C MET A 23 12.55 -35.82 -11.03
N VAL A 24 12.06 -35.04 -12.02
CA VAL A 24 12.40 -33.64 -12.15
C VAL A 24 11.78 -32.97 -10.92
N ALA A 25 12.58 -32.79 -9.89
CA ALA A 25 12.19 -31.97 -8.76
C ALA A 25 11.88 -30.59 -9.32
N GLN A 26 10.59 -30.21 -9.30
CA GLN A 26 10.19 -28.85 -9.63
C GLN A 26 10.94 -27.92 -8.66
N LYS A 27 11.91 -27.19 -9.17
CA LYS A 27 12.66 -26.22 -8.39
C LYS A 27 11.75 -25.03 -8.15
N PHE A 28 11.13 -24.99 -6.97
CA PHE A 28 10.31 -23.86 -6.54
C PHE A 28 11.20 -22.62 -6.47
N SER A 29 10.87 -21.61 -7.24
CA SER A 29 11.68 -20.40 -7.42
C SER A 29 11.00 -19.21 -6.75
N ILE A 30 11.66 -18.61 -5.78
CA ILE A 30 11.17 -17.44 -5.02
C ILE A 30 12.08 -16.25 -5.32
N ALA A 31 11.46 -15.09 -5.53
CA ALA A 31 12.12 -13.81 -5.53
C ALA A 31 11.55 -12.91 -4.43
N TYR A 32 12.26 -11.82 -4.13
CA TYR A 32 11.85 -10.82 -3.17
C TYR A 32 11.99 -9.44 -3.77
N ILE A 33 11.15 -8.53 -3.29
CA ILE A 33 11.26 -7.09 -3.52
C ILE A 33 11.28 -6.35 -2.18
N ASP A 34 11.72 -5.11 -2.21
CA ASP A 34 11.52 -4.13 -1.16
C ASP A 34 10.60 -3.02 -1.71
N MET A 35 9.30 -3.11 -1.39
CA MET A 35 8.31 -2.15 -1.89
C MET A 35 8.63 -0.73 -1.43
N GLN A 36 9.14 -0.55 -0.19
CA GLN A 36 9.51 0.77 0.32
C GLN A 36 10.70 1.36 -0.45
N TYR A 37 11.70 0.53 -0.75
CA TYR A 37 12.84 0.93 -1.56
C TYR A 37 12.40 1.32 -2.98
N ILE A 38 11.56 0.52 -3.62
CA ILE A 38 11.04 0.80 -4.97
C ILE A 38 10.28 2.14 -4.96
N LEU A 39 9.31 2.30 -4.07
CA LEU A 39 8.51 3.53 -3.98
C LEU A 39 9.39 4.77 -3.75
N LYS A 40 10.36 4.68 -2.84
CA LYS A 40 11.27 5.80 -2.54
C LYS A 40 12.12 6.25 -3.73
N ASN A 41 12.41 5.34 -4.66
CA ASN A 41 13.22 5.62 -5.85
C ASN A 41 12.38 5.93 -7.11
N LEU A 42 11.05 6.04 -6.98
CA LEU A 42 10.16 6.42 -8.08
C LEU A 42 9.81 7.91 -8.02
N PRO A 43 10.20 8.73 -9.02
CA PRO A 43 9.87 10.16 -9.04
C PRO A 43 8.36 10.44 -9.01
N GLN A 44 7.54 9.57 -9.62
CA GLN A 44 6.08 9.69 -9.58
C GLN A 44 5.53 9.59 -8.15
N TYR A 45 6.13 8.73 -7.31
CA TYR A 45 5.72 8.57 -5.92
C TYR A 45 6.06 9.80 -5.07
N GLU A 46 7.23 10.39 -5.28
CA GLU A 46 7.63 11.65 -4.64
C GLU A 46 6.65 12.78 -5.02
N THR A 47 6.39 12.96 -6.32
CA THR A 47 5.42 13.94 -6.83
C THR A 47 4.02 13.74 -6.24
N ALA A 48 3.54 12.49 -6.15
CA ALA A 48 2.25 12.18 -5.55
C ALA A 48 2.19 12.54 -4.07
N ASN A 49 3.26 12.26 -3.31
CA ASN A 49 3.35 12.62 -1.90
C ASN A 49 3.42 14.14 -1.70
N GLU A 50 4.14 14.88 -2.55
CA GLU A 50 4.16 16.34 -2.50
C GLU A 50 2.77 16.94 -2.75
N GLN A 51 2.03 16.41 -3.74
CA GLN A 51 0.64 16.82 -4.00
C GLN A 51 -0.25 16.55 -2.80
N LEU A 52 -0.17 15.36 -2.19
CA LEU A 52 -0.92 15.01 -0.99
C LEU A 52 -0.60 15.96 0.18
N ASN A 53 0.68 16.28 0.38
CA ASN A 53 1.11 17.20 1.42
C ASN A 53 0.57 18.61 1.19
N MET A 54 0.61 19.13 -0.05
CA MET A 54 0.07 20.44 -0.37
C MET A 54 -1.43 20.52 -0.12
N ILE A 55 -2.19 19.50 -0.56
CA ILE A 55 -3.63 19.43 -0.36
C ILE A 55 -3.96 19.32 1.14
N SER A 56 -3.25 18.47 1.87
CA SER A 56 -3.42 18.29 3.31
C SER A 56 -3.19 19.60 4.08
N LYS A 57 -2.12 20.33 3.75
CA LYS A 57 -1.83 21.64 4.33
C LYS A 57 -2.92 22.66 4.04
N ARG A 58 -3.50 22.65 2.84
CA ARG A 58 -4.62 23.54 2.49
C ARG A 58 -5.85 23.21 3.34
N TRP A 59 -6.26 21.96 3.41
CA TRP A 59 -7.41 21.54 4.20
C TRP A 59 -7.22 21.80 5.70
N GLN A 60 -6.00 21.64 6.21
CA GLN A 60 -5.70 21.99 7.60
C GLN A 60 -5.87 23.50 7.84
N LYS A 61 -5.44 24.35 6.90
CA LYS A 61 -5.69 25.80 7.00
C LYS A 61 -7.16 26.17 7.01
N ASP A 62 -7.99 25.47 6.21
CA ASP A 62 -9.44 25.69 6.18
C ASP A 62 -10.06 25.35 7.55
N ILE A 63 -9.65 24.22 8.14
CA ILE A 63 -10.07 23.81 9.48
C ILE A 63 -9.61 24.81 10.54
N ASP A 64 -8.35 25.23 10.49
CA ASP A 64 -7.77 26.17 11.45
C ASP A 64 -8.48 27.53 11.39
N ALA A 65 -8.83 28.00 10.18
CA ALA A 65 -9.60 29.22 9.97
C ALA A 65 -10.99 29.13 10.59
N ALA A 66 -11.72 28.02 10.37
CA ALA A 66 -13.01 27.79 10.97
C ALA A 66 -12.93 27.68 12.51
N GLN A 67 -11.91 26.99 13.04
CA GLN A 67 -11.67 26.91 14.49
C GLN A 67 -11.38 28.29 15.11
N GLN A 68 -10.60 29.12 14.42
CA GLN A 68 -10.31 30.46 14.90
C GLN A 68 -11.59 31.34 14.94
N GLN A 69 -12.47 31.21 13.93
CA GLN A 69 -13.76 31.90 13.94
C GLN A 69 -14.64 31.43 15.11
N ALA A 70 -14.73 30.12 15.36
CA ALA A 70 -15.46 29.60 16.51
C ALA A 70 -14.92 30.15 17.85
N LYS A 71 -13.60 30.18 18.00
CA LYS A 71 -12.96 30.75 19.21
C LYS A 71 -13.27 32.24 19.40
N ILE A 72 -13.30 33.01 18.33
CA ILE A 72 -13.63 34.43 18.37
C ILE A 72 -15.09 34.62 18.81
N LEU A 73 -16.03 33.84 18.26
CA LEU A 73 -17.44 33.89 18.65
C LEU A 73 -17.62 33.57 20.14
N VAL A 74 -16.96 32.52 20.64
CA VAL A 74 -17.00 32.16 22.06
C VAL A 74 -16.44 33.29 22.94
N SER A 75 -15.28 33.86 22.58
CA SER A 75 -14.64 34.95 23.33
C SER A 75 -15.53 36.20 23.36
N ASN A 76 -16.11 36.57 22.21
CA ASN A 76 -17.02 37.71 22.15
C ASN A 76 -18.27 37.47 23.03
N TYR A 77 -18.86 36.29 22.94
CA TYR A 77 -20.01 35.94 23.78
C TYR A 77 -19.70 36.01 25.27
N GLN A 78 -18.56 35.49 25.70
CA GLN A 78 -18.13 35.58 27.10
C GLN A 78 -18.03 37.03 27.61
N THR A 79 -17.63 37.95 26.76
CA THR A 79 -17.48 39.37 27.10
C THR A 79 -18.81 40.12 27.08
N GLU A 80 -19.69 39.79 26.10
CA GLU A 80 -20.91 40.53 25.83
C GLU A 80 -22.13 39.98 26.59
N GLN A 81 -22.10 38.73 27.08
CA GLN A 81 -23.26 38.03 27.63
C GLN A 81 -23.99 38.77 28.76
N ILE A 82 -23.27 39.59 29.54
CA ILE A 82 -23.86 40.36 30.64
C ILE A 82 -24.78 41.50 30.14
N PHE A 83 -24.61 41.93 28.90
CA PHE A 83 -25.37 43.02 28.27
C PHE A 83 -26.46 42.50 27.34
N LEU A 84 -26.49 41.18 27.04
CA LEU A 84 -27.43 40.60 26.10
C LEU A 84 -28.78 40.24 26.73
N SER A 85 -29.88 40.48 26.01
CA SER A 85 -31.18 39.89 26.37
C SER A 85 -31.17 38.36 26.21
N GLN A 86 -32.17 37.67 26.78
CA GLN A 86 -32.23 36.22 26.72
C GLN A 86 -32.30 35.71 25.27
N ASP A 87 -33.09 36.33 24.42
CA ASP A 87 -33.21 35.97 23.00
C ASP A 87 -31.88 36.17 22.26
N MET A 88 -31.15 37.22 22.60
CA MET A 88 -29.82 37.48 22.00
C MET A 88 -28.78 36.44 22.45
N LYS A 89 -28.82 36.03 23.72
CA LYS A 89 -27.95 34.95 24.22
C LYS A 89 -28.17 33.66 23.46
N GLN A 90 -29.45 33.25 23.34
CA GLN A 90 -29.79 32.04 22.60
C GLN A 90 -29.30 32.06 21.16
N LYS A 91 -29.48 33.18 20.46
CA LYS A 91 -28.98 33.34 19.07
C LYS A 91 -27.44 33.22 18.99
N ARG A 92 -26.72 33.78 19.96
CA ARG A 92 -25.26 33.68 20.00
C ARG A 92 -24.79 32.26 20.29
N GLU A 93 -25.48 31.57 21.18
CA GLU A 93 -25.19 30.16 21.49
C GLU A 93 -25.43 29.25 20.29
N GLU A 94 -26.55 29.47 19.56
CA GLU A 94 -26.86 28.77 18.31
C GLU A 94 -25.79 29.02 17.22
N GLU A 95 -25.33 30.29 17.08
CA GLU A 95 -24.26 30.66 16.14
C GLU A 95 -22.94 29.96 16.48
N ILE A 96 -22.55 29.94 17.76
CA ILE A 96 -21.36 29.24 18.24
C ILE A 96 -21.46 27.74 17.95
N LEU A 97 -22.58 27.10 18.30
CA LEU A 97 -22.80 25.69 18.07
C LEU A 97 -22.72 25.34 16.60
N ALA A 98 -23.35 26.15 15.72
CA ALA A 98 -23.28 25.96 14.27
C ALA A 98 -21.84 26.03 13.76
N LYS A 99 -21.05 26.97 14.26
CA LYS A 99 -19.65 27.11 13.85
C LYS A 99 -18.75 25.98 14.36
N GLU A 100 -19.01 25.48 15.58
CA GLU A 100 -18.31 24.29 16.11
C GLU A 100 -18.66 23.03 15.30
N GLN A 101 -19.92 22.88 14.91
CA GLN A 101 -20.36 21.79 14.03
C GLN A 101 -19.69 21.86 12.65
N GLU A 102 -19.60 23.06 12.04
CA GLU A 102 -18.87 23.27 10.80
C GLU A 102 -17.42 22.77 10.89
N VAL A 103 -16.73 23.06 11.98
CA VAL A 103 -15.35 22.57 12.21
C VAL A 103 -15.30 21.03 12.25
N LEU A 104 -16.23 20.39 12.93
CA LEU A 104 -16.32 18.93 13.00
C LEU A 104 -16.62 18.32 11.62
N GLU A 105 -17.51 18.94 10.87
CA GLU A 105 -17.84 18.51 9.50
C GLU A 105 -16.64 18.64 8.55
N LEU A 106 -15.90 19.74 8.61
CA LEU A 106 -14.67 19.92 7.82
C LEU A 106 -13.62 18.87 8.16
N LYS A 107 -13.40 18.59 9.45
CA LYS A 107 -12.48 17.52 9.90
C LYS A 107 -12.91 16.16 9.35
N ARG A 108 -14.20 15.83 9.46
CA ARG A 108 -14.76 14.57 8.95
C ARG A 108 -14.64 14.48 7.44
N LYS A 109 -15.01 15.56 6.73
CA LYS A 109 -14.97 15.64 5.27
C LYS A 109 -13.54 15.41 4.74
N TYR A 110 -12.55 16.08 5.34
CA TYR A 110 -11.19 16.03 4.82
C TYR A 110 -10.41 14.81 5.33
N PHE A 111 -10.49 14.49 6.63
CA PHE A 111 -9.64 13.50 7.27
C PHE A 111 -10.40 12.37 7.96
N GLY A 112 -11.73 12.29 7.81
CA GLY A 112 -12.53 11.17 8.31
C GLY A 112 -12.16 9.86 7.62
N GLN A 113 -12.75 8.75 8.08
CA GLN A 113 -12.44 7.39 7.62
C GLN A 113 -12.57 7.23 6.09
N ASP A 114 -13.59 7.87 5.46
CA ASP A 114 -13.79 7.89 4.02
C ASP A 114 -13.64 9.32 3.45
N GLY A 115 -12.80 10.12 4.11
CA GLY A 115 -12.61 11.52 3.79
C GLY A 115 -11.85 11.74 2.48
N GLU A 116 -11.84 13.00 2.04
CA GLU A 116 -11.23 13.40 0.77
C GLU A 116 -9.73 13.08 0.72
N TRP A 117 -9.03 13.05 1.88
CA TRP A 117 -7.62 12.67 1.94
C TRP A 117 -7.38 11.23 1.50
N TYR A 118 -8.21 10.29 1.97
CA TYR A 118 -8.09 8.88 1.59
C TYR A 118 -8.39 8.67 0.11
N LYS A 119 -9.45 9.29 -0.39
CA LYS A 119 -9.82 9.22 -1.81
C LYS A 119 -8.71 9.78 -2.70
N LYS A 120 -8.14 10.92 -2.31
CA LYS A 120 -7.07 11.56 -3.08
C LYS A 120 -5.78 10.74 -3.05
N ARG A 121 -5.44 10.18 -1.88
CA ARG A 121 -4.31 9.27 -1.72
C ARG A 121 -4.47 8.04 -2.61
N GLU A 122 -5.61 7.40 -2.58
CA GLU A 122 -5.88 6.24 -3.43
C GLU A 122 -5.77 6.59 -4.91
N ALA A 123 -6.40 7.68 -5.35
CA ALA A 123 -6.36 8.12 -6.73
C ALA A 123 -4.94 8.42 -7.24
N LEU A 124 -4.05 8.92 -6.37
CA LEU A 124 -2.67 9.23 -6.73
C LEU A 124 -1.73 8.02 -6.64
N LEU A 125 -1.90 7.17 -5.64
CA LEU A 125 -0.96 6.07 -5.39
C LEU A 125 -1.33 4.76 -6.10
N LYS A 126 -2.64 4.51 -6.31
CA LYS A 126 -3.06 3.28 -6.97
C LYS A 126 -2.46 3.07 -8.35
N PRO A 127 -2.42 4.05 -9.27
CA PRO A 127 -1.78 3.87 -10.57
C PRO A 127 -0.30 3.47 -10.45
N ILE A 128 0.44 4.08 -9.52
CA ILE A 128 1.86 3.78 -9.28
C ILE A 128 2.02 2.34 -8.77
N GLN A 129 1.15 1.91 -7.86
CA GLN A 129 1.15 0.53 -7.36
C GLN A 129 0.82 -0.48 -8.46
N ASP A 130 -0.14 -0.15 -9.32
CA ASP A 130 -0.51 -1.00 -10.46
C ASP A 130 0.65 -1.13 -11.47
N GLU A 131 1.39 -0.05 -11.75
CA GLU A 131 2.59 -0.08 -12.59
C GLU A 131 3.70 -0.96 -12.00
N ILE A 132 3.97 -0.83 -10.70
CA ILE A 132 4.94 -1.68 -9.98
C ILE A 132 4.51 -3.14 -10.04
N TYR A 133 3.24 -3.42 -9.78
CA TYR A 133 2.70 -4.78 -9.84
C TYR A 133 2.89 -5.41 -11.22
N ASN A 134 2.56 -4.67 -12.27
CA ASN A 134 2.72 -5.14 -13.65
C ASN A 134 4.21 -5.41 -13.97
N ALA A 135 5.12 -4.54 -13.57
CA ALA A 135 6.56 -4.74 -13.75
C ALA A 135 7.06 -6.00 -13.03
N ILE A 136 6.59 -6.23 -11.78
CA ILE A 136 6.92 -7.45 -11.01
C ILE A 136 6.38 -8.69 -11.71
N GLN A 137 5.14 -8.66 -12.18
CA GLN A 137 4.50 -9.77 -12.85
C GLN A 137 5.23 -10.15 -14.15
N ASP A 138 5.63 -9.16 -14.93
CA ASP A 138 6.42 -9.38 -16.16
C ASP A 138 7.76 -10.05 -15.83
N ILE A 139 8.51 -9.53 -14.84
CA ILE A 139 9.80 -10.11 -14.41
C ILE A 139 9.59 -11.54 -13.90
N ALA A 140 8.54 -11.77 -13.12
CA ALA A 140 8.24 -13.10 -12.60
C ALA A 140 7.96 -14.11 -13.72
N ASN A 141 7.20 -13.69 -14.74
CA ASN A 141 6.92 -14.53 -15.90
C ASN A 141 8.17 -14.79 -16.73
N GLU A 142 8.97 -13.78 -17.02
CA GLU A 142 10.22 -13.87 -17.80
C GLU A 142 11.22 -14.82 -17.12
N LYS A 143 11.37 -14.70 -15.79
CA LYS A 143 12.35 -15.47 -15.01
C LYS A 143 11.79 -16.74 -14.39
N ARG A 144 10.51 -17.02 -14.58
CA ARG A 144 9.80 -18.18 -14.06
C ARG A 144 9.88 -18.28 -12.54
N TYR A 145 9.63 -17.16 -11.85
CA TYR A 145 9.45 -17.18 -10.41
C TYR A 145 8.04 -17.68 -10.08
N ASP A 146 7.95 -18.61 -9.17
CA ASP A 146 6.66 -19.15 -8.69
C ASP A 146 6.01 -18.18 -7.68
N VAL A 147 6.83 -17.44 -6.92
CA VAL A 147 6.39 -16.47 -5.92
C VAL A 147 7.35 -15.28 -5.87
N VAL A 148 6.78 -14.09 -5.76
CA VAL A 148 7.51 -12.86 -5.38
C VAL A 148 6.92 -12.36 -4.06
N LYS A 149 7.78 -12.10 -3.07
CA LYS A 149 7.40 -11.59 -1.75
C LYS A 149 7.97 -10.20 -1.51
N ASP A 150 7.19 -9.38 -0.82
CA ASP A 150 7.68 -8.10 -0.33
C ASP A 150 8.33 -8.27 1.05
N ARG A 151 9.65 -8.05 1.12
CA ARG A 151 10.42 -8.14 2.37
C ARG A 151 10.12 -6.99 3.33
N SER A 152 9.68 -5.84 2.83
CA SER A 152 9.39 -4.67 3.65
C SER A 152 8.13 -4.84 4.50
N SER A 153 7.25 -5.78 4.12
CA SER A 153 6.00 -6.11 4.80
C SER A 153 6.04 -7.42 5.60
N ASP A 154 7.17 -8.18 5.53
CA ASP A 154 7.30 -9.47 6.22
C ASP A 154 8.26 -9.36 7.43
N PRO A 155 7.77 -9.09 8.65
CA PRO A 155 8.58 -8.95 9.85
C PRO A 155 9.21 -10.29 10.30
N SER A 156 8.78 -11.42 9.75
CA SER A 156 9.35 -12.74 10.06
C SER A 156 10.60 -13.06 9.25
N LEU A 157 10.89 -12.30 8.20
CA LEU A 157 12.05 -12.49 7.34
C LEU A 157 13.31 -11.88 7.99
N ILE A 158 14.12 -12.73 8.62
CA ILE A 158 15.35 -12.32 9.31
C ILE A 158 16.52 -12.18 8.35
N TYR A 159 16.60 -13.06 7.35
CA TYR A 159 17.69 -13.09 6.38
C TYR A 159 17.23 -13.48 4.99
N MET A 160 17.78 -12.83 3.99
CA MET A 160 17.57 -13.11 2.58
C MET A 160 18.88 -12.86 1.81
N SER A 161 19.21 -13.76 0.89
CA SER A 161 20.32 -13.52 -0.04
C SER A 161 20.00 -12.37 -1.00
N SER A 162 20.94 -11.45 -1.21
CA SER A 162 20.80 -10.37 -2.19
C SER A 162 20.53 -10.85 -3.62
N LYS A 163 20.92 -12.09 -3.95
CA LYS A 163 20.64 -12.70 -5.25
C LYS A 163 19.15 -12.93 -5.51
N LEU A 164 18.33 -12.97 -4.46
CA LEU A 164 16.89 -13.15 -4.54
C LEU A 164 16.13 -11.81 -4.63
N ASP A 165 16.83 -10.70 -4.40
CA ASP A 165 16.25 -9.35 -4.47
C ASP A 165 16.21 -8.89 -5.94
N ILE A 166 15.01 -8.60 -6.42
CA ILE A 166 14.77 -8.10 -7.77
C ILE A 166 14.29 -6.64 -7.79
N SER A 167 14.39 -5.92 -6.66
CA SER A 167 13.91 -4.53 -6.56
C SER A 167 14.52 -3.61 -7.59
N ASP A 168 15.84 -3.73 -7.84
CA ASP A 168 16.54 -2.94 -8.86
C ASP A 168 16.04 -3.25 -10.27
N GLN A 169 15.76 -4.52 -10.56
CA GLN A 169 15.21 -4.92 -11.86
C GLN A 169 13.80 -4.34 -12.09
N VAL A 170 13.01 -4.23 -11.02
CA VAL A 170 11.70 -3.56 -11.07
C VAL A 170 11.89 -2.07 -11.39
N LEU A 171 12.83 -1.38 -10.72
CA LEU A 171 13.13 0.02 -10.99
C LEU A 171 13.65 0.25 -12.42
N GLU A 172 14.52 -0.62 -12.92
CA GLU A 172 14.99 -0.58 -14.32
C GLU A 172 13.82 -0.72 -15.29
N LYS A 173 12.92 -1.67 -15.06
CA LYS A 173 11.75 -1.91 -15.91
C LYS A 173 10.77 -0.72 -15.89
N LEU A 174 10.69 0.00 -14.78
CA LEU A 174 9.90 1.23 -14.61
C LEU A 174 10.62 2.49 -15.15
N GLY A 175 11.85 2.36 -15.64
CA GLY A 175 12.64 3.48 -16.17
C GLY A 175 13.14 4.46 -15.11
N ALA A 176 13.24 4.02 -13.86
CA ALA A 176 13.66 4.86 -12.72
C ALA A 176 15.14 4.63 -12.32
N LYS A 177 15.82 3.73 -13.04
CA LYS A 177 17.24 3.40 -12.81
C LYS A 177 17.94 3.09 -14.12
#